data_9671c59291f6570f80d6efd9bc671028
#
_entry.id   9671c59291f6570f80d6efd9bc671028
#
_cell.length_a   1.000
_cell.length_b   1.000
_cell.length_c   1.000
_cell.angle_alpha   90.00
_cell.angle_beta   90.00
_cell.angle_gamma   90.00
#
_symmetry.space_group_name_H-M   'P 1'
#
loop_
_entity.id
_entity.type
_entity.pdbx_description
1 polymer ?
#
loop_
_entity_poly.entity_id
_entity_poly.type
_entity_poly.pdbx_seq_one_letter_code
_entity_poly.pdbx_strand_id
1 'polypeptide(L)'
;MPQPPEGAAHEATLYRWREGERFCLLQDYGSRYRAFAARQGGLTEVRLSEGYRETASDRVILESAGLFDLLADFGMLILHSAYIVTPQGQGLLFSGPSGAGKSTQAELWRQYAGAQVINGDRSLVRPGDGTVHGILYSGTSGICQNVSAPLRAIVLSVQGAENRVYPLRPKEAFMALVNQCAYYPWAADSAARMTGLAAALIGAVPVYGLTCRKDEGAVRALEDYLRRA
;
A
#
# COMPACT_ATOMS: atom_id res chain seq x y z
N MET A 1 1.34 -8.06 29.33
CA MET A 1 2.10 -7.76 28.13
C MET A 1 3.54 -8.16 28.35
N PRO A 2 4.19 -8.88 27.43
CA PRO A 2 5.60 -9.22 27.55
C PRO A 2 6.46 -7.94 27.46
N GLN A 3 7.71 -8.04 27.90
CA GLN A 3 8.73 -7.04 27.63
C GLN A 3 9.55 -7.49 26.41
N PRO A 4 9.96 -6.55 25.53
CA PRO A 4 10.84 -6.90 24.43
C PRO A 4 12.20 -7.35 24.96
N PRO A 5 12.82 -8.38 24.36
CA PRO A 5 14.17 -8.79 24.76
C PRO A 5 15.22 -7.74 24.39
N GLU A 6 16.38 -7.84 25.03
CA GLU A 6 17.55 -7.03 24.63
C GLU A 6 17.89 -7.33 23.17
N GLY A 7 18.12 -6.30 22.37
CA GLY A 7 18.39 -6.42 20.94
C GLY A 7 17.16 -6.56 20.03
N ALA A 8 15.94 -6.46 20.56
CA ALA A 8 14.75 -6.34 19.73
C ALA A 8 14.86 -5.14 18.78
N ALA A 9 14.56 -5.33 17.50
CA ALA A 9 14.50 -4.21 16.56
C ALA A 9 13.34 -3.27 16.98
N HIS A 10 13.58 -1.96 17.00
CA HIS A 10 12.56 -1.02 17.43
C HIS A 10 12.71 0.35 16.76
N GLU A 11 11.60 1.07 16.70
CA GLU A 11 11.50 2.48 16.38
C GLU A 11 10.48 3.11 17.33
N ALA A 12 10.92 4.11 18.08
CA ALA A 12 10.13 4.78 19.13
C ALA A 12 9.46 3.76 20.09
N THR A 13 8.15 3.56 19.97
CA THR A 13 7.33 2.70 20.83
C THR A 13 6.96 1.36 20.21
N LEU A 14 7.49 1.06 19.04
CA LEU A 14 7.21 -0.16 18.28
C LEU A 14 8.41 -1.10 18.33
N TYR A 15 8.21 -2.30 18.84
CA TYR A 15 9.25 -3.31 19.02
C TYR A 15 8.90 -4.56 18.23
N ARG A 16 9.92 -5.19 17.63
CA ARG A 16 9.77 -6.35 16.77
C ARG A 16 10.91 -7.33 16.99
N TRP A 17 10.59 -8.63 17.24
CA TRP A 17 11.59 -9.66 17.45
C TRP A 17 11.08 -11.05 17.06
N ARG A 18 11.94 -12.05 17.11
CA ARG A 18 11.60 -13.47 16.97
C ARG A 18 11.99 -14.26 18.20
N GLU A 19 11.15 -15.22 18.56
CA GLU A 19 11.41 -16.27 19.56
C GLU A 19 11.33 -17.61 18.81
N GLY A 20 12.46 -18.10 18.28
CA GLY A 20 12.47 -19.23 17.35
C GLY A 20 11.67 -18.89 16.07
N GLU A 21 10.64 -19.70 15.78
CA GLU A 21 9.75 -19.45 14.65
C GLU A 21 8.64 -18.43 14.93
N ARG A 22 8.46 -18.08 16.20
CA ARG A 22 7.42 -17.13 16.61
C ARG A 22 7.84 -15.70 16.32
N PHE A 23 7.07 -15.01 15.52
CA PHE A 23 7.20 -13.58 15.28
C PHE A 23 6.44 -12.80 16.37
N CYS A 24 7.06 -11.76 16.94
CA CYS A 24 6.49 -10.91 17.98
C CYS A 24 6.54 -9.44 17.59
N LEU A 25 5.47 -8.73 17.87
CA LEU A 25 5.32 -7.28 17.70
C LEU A 25 4.70 -6.68 18.95
N LEU A 26 5.31 -5.62 19.49
CA LEU A 26 4.77 -4.88 20.61
C LEU A 26 4.67 -3.40 20.24
N GLN A 27 3.48 -2.84 20.43
CA GLN A 27 3.23 -1.40 20.42
C GLN A 27 3.09 -0.94 21.88
N ASP A 28 3.91 -0.01 22.32
CA ASP A 28 3.95 0.45 23.70
C ASP A 28 3.84 1.98 23.80
N TYR A 29 2.61 2.47 23.90
CA TYR A 29 2.31 3.90 24.12
C TYR A 29 1.98 4.18 25.59
N GLY A 30 2.60 3.42 26.52
CA GLY A 30 2.38 3.49 27.96
C GLY A 30 1.32 2.50 28.45
N SER A 31 1.13 2.45 29.78
CA SER A 31 0.36 1.40 30.45
C SER A 31 -1.06 1.20 29.94
N ARG A 32 -1.71 2.27 29.47
CA ARG A 32 -3.10 2.25 28.99
C ARG A 32 -3.23 1.77 27.55
N TYR A 33 -2.25 2.04 26.68
CA TYR A 33 -2.31 1.76 25.24
C TYR A 33 -1.15 0.87 24.82
N ARG A 34 -1.28 -0.43 25.07
CA ARG A 34 -0.31 -1.45 24.68
C ARG A 34 -1.01 -2.53 23.85
N ALA A 35 -0.38 -2.92 22.75
CA ALA A 35 -0.81 -4.05 21.95
C ALA A 35 0.38 -4.98 21.71
N PHE A 36 0.17 -6.27 21.91
CA PHE A 36 1.15 -7.30 21.61
C PHE A 36 0.55 -8.31 20.64
N ALA A 37 1.27 -8.62 19.58
CA ALA A 37 0.93 -9.72 18.68
C ALA A 37 2.04 -10.77 18.67
N ALA A 38 1.64 -12.02 18.59
CA ALA A 38 2.54 -13.13 18.37
C ALA A 38 1.98 -14.06 17.29
N ARG A 39 2.79 -14.36 16.28
CA ARG A 39 2.39 -15.20 15.13
C ARG A 39 3.30 -16.41 14.99
N GLN A 40 2.68 -17.58 14.84
CA GLN A 40 3.36 -18.85 14.59
C GLN A 40 2.40 -19.82 13.87
N GLY A 41 2.86 -20.49 12.83
CA GLY A 41 2.11 -21.57 12.17
C GLY A 41 0.72 -21.18 11.66
N GLY A 42 0.55 -19.95 11.15
CA GLY A 42 -0.73 -19.43 10.65
C GLY A 42 -1.67 -18.89 11.73
N LEU A 43 -1.34 -19.05 13.02
CA LEU A 43 -2.09 -18.45 14.13
C LEU A 43 -1.46 -17.11 14.53
N THR A 44 -2.29 -16.08 14.68
CA THR A 44 -1.90 -14.81 15.26
C THR A 44 -2.70 -14.56 16.54
N GLU A 45 -2.01 -14.51 17.67
CA GLU A 45 -2.55 -14.09 18.94
C GLU A 45 -2.36 -12.58 19.11
N VAL A 46 -3.42 -11.85 19.40
CA VAL A 46 -3.35 -10.40 19.69
C VAL A 46 -3.85 -10.14 21.10
N ARG A 47 -3.06 -9.42 21.89
CA ARG A 47 -3.42 -8.98 23.25
C ARG A 47 -3.47 -7.47 23.26
N LEU A 48 -4.61 -6.89 23.62
CA LEU A 48 -4.82 -5.46 23.72
C LEU A 48 -4.98 -5.08 25.19
N SER A 49 -4.38 -3.97 25.60
CA SER A 49 -4.67 -3.34 26.90
C SER A 49 -6.07 -2.71 26.88
N GLU A 50 -6.57 -2.33 28.07
CA GLU A 50 -7.92 -1.81 28.24
C GLU A 50 -8.20 -0.60 27.34
N GLY A 51 -7.32 0.40 27.34
CA GLY A 51 -7.50 1.59 26.49
C GLY A 51 -7.59 1.28 25.00
N TYR A 52 -6.82 0.30 24.50
CA TYR A 52 -6.95 -0.12 23.11
C TYR A 52 -8.27 -0.85 22.85
N ARG A 53 -8.76 -1.66 23.78
CA ARG A 53 -10.08 -2.35 23.61
C ARG A 53 -11.23 -1.38 23.58
N GLU A 54 -11.17 -0.29 24.33
CA GLU A 54 -12.19 0.75 24.35
C GLU A 54 -12.22 1.58 23.05
N THR A 55 -11.09 1.74 22.39
CA THR A 55 -10.93 2.59 21.19
C THR A 55 -10.59 1.80 19.92
N ALA A 56 -10.53 0.47 19.99
CA ALA A 56 -10.13 -0.39 18.88
C ALA A 56 -11.11 -0.27 17.70
N SER A 57 -10.57 0.03 16.54
CA SER A 57 -11.21 -0.16 15.25
C SER A 57 -10.58 -1.37 14.55
N ASP A 58 -11.21 -1.87 13.48
CA ASP A 58 -10.67 -2.95 12.65
C ASP A 58 -9.23 -2.66 12.21
N ARG A 59 -8.96 -1.41 11.85
CA ARG A 59 -7.63 -0.94 11.48
C ARG A 59 -6.63 -1.11 12.62
N VAL A 60 -6.96 -0.66 13.82
CA VAL A 60 -6.08 -0.75 15.00
C VAL A 60 -5.77 -2.19 15.33
N ILE A 61 -6.76 -3.08 15.26
CA ILE A 61 -6.59 -4.51 15.52
C ILE A 61 -5.64 -5.13 14.49
N LEU A 62 -5.86 -4.89 13.21
CA LEU A 62 -5.04 -5.45 12.13
C LEU A 62 -3.61 -4.90 12.12
N GLU A 63 -3.41 -3.61 12.34
CA GLU A 63 -2.07 -3.02 12.49
C GLU A 63 -1.36 -3.59 13.72
N SER A 64 -2.07 -3.78 14.84
CA SER A 64 -1.52 -4.40 16.05
C SER A 64 -1.17 -5.88 15.84
N ALA A 65 -1.85 -6.57 14.93
CA ALA A 65 -1.53 -7.94 14.52
C ALA A 65 -0.28 -8.04 13.60
N GLY A 66 0.33 -6.92 13.23
CA GLY A 66 1.47 -6.90 12.31
C GLY A 66 1.06 -7.09 10.85
N LEU A 67 0.00 -6.41 10.41
CA LEU A 67 -0.60 -6.53 9.08
C LEU A 67 0.42 -6.46 7.94
N PHE A 68 1.41 -5.57 8.02
CA PHE A 68 2.41 -5.39 6.95
C PHE A 68 3.26 -6.65 6.74
N ASP A 69 3.73 -7.26 7.83
CA ASP A 69 4.49 -8.51 7.75
C ASP A 69 3.61 -9.70 7.37
N LEU A 70 2.36 -9.72 7.88
CA LEU A 70 1.40 -10.76 7.54
C LEU A 70 1.13 -10.78 6.02
N LEU A 71 0.86 -9.63 5.44
CA LEU A 71 0.60 -9.51 4.00
C LEU A 71 1.85 -9.84 3.17
N ALA A 72 3.04 -9.43 3.63
CA ALA A 72 4.29 -9.75 2.96
C ALA A 72 4.58 -11.27 2.96
N ASP A 73 4.21 -12.00 4.01
CA ASP A 73 4.32 -13.48 4.06
C ASP A 73 3.40 -14.17 3.02
N PHE A 74 2.29 -13.51 2.63
CA PHE A 74 1.41 -13.95 1.54
C PHE A 74 1.82 -13.39 0.16
N GLY A 75 3.00 -12.81 0.04
CA GLY A 75 3.50 -12.25 -1.21
C GLY A 75 2.77 -10.98 -1.65
N MET A 76 2.18 -10.24 -0.72
CA MET A 76 1.42 -9.02 -0.98
C MET A 76 2.12 -7.79 -0.39
N LEU A 77 1.92 -6.64 -1.00
CA LEU A 77 2.38 -5.36 -0.48
C LEU A 77 1.26 -4.32 -0.46
N ILE A 78 1.32 -3.40 0.50
CA ILE A 78 0.45 -2.23 0.55
C ILE A 78 1.17 -1.06 -0.09
N LEU A 79 0.55 -0.46 -1.10
CA LEU A 79 1.05 0.72 -1.81
C LEU A 79 0.18 1.94 -1.50
N HIS A 80 0.79 3.06 -1.17
CA HIS A 80 0.11 4.35 -1.04
C HIS A 80 -0.31 4.83 -2.44
N SER A 81 -1.56 4.61 -2.79
CA SER A 81 -2.12 4.84 -4.11
C SER A 81 -3.63 5.02 -4.07
N ALA A 82 -4.17 5.78 -5.02
CA ALA A 82 -5.57 5.71 -5.35
C ALA A 82 -5.78 4.58 -6.36
N TYR A 83 -6.75 3.70 -6.08
CA TYR A 83 -7.09 2.54 -6.90
C TYR A 83 -8.42 2.74 -7.60
N ILE A 84 -8.41 2.60 -8.91
CA ILE A 84 -9.61 2.60 -9.75
C ILE A 84 -9.71 1.32 -10.56
N VAL A 85 -10.95 0.96 -10.94
CA VAL A 85 -11.25 -0.07 -11.95
C VAL A 85 -11.89 0.58 -13.15
N THR A 86 -11.31 0.36 -14.32
CA THR A 86 -11.84 0.87 -15.60
C THR A 86 -13.11 0.11 -16.00
N PRO A 87 -13.94 0.64 -16.93
CA PRO A 87 -15.11 -0.08 -17.47
C PRO A 87 -14.77 -1.44 -18.09
N GLN A 88 -13.50 -1.65 -18.48
CA GLN A 88 -13.00 -2.92 -19.03
C GLN A 88 -12.57 -3.91 -17.92
N GLY A 89 -12.79 -3.57 -16.63
CA GLY A 89 -12.44 -4.42 -15.48
C GLY A 89 -10.95 -4.44 -15.13
N GLN A 90 -10.17 -3.49 -15.61
CA GLN A 90 -8.73 -3.39 -15.32
C GLN A 90 -8.44 -2.42 -14.20
N GLY A 91 -7.56 -2.79 -13.29
CA GLY A 91 -7.07 -1.95 -12.21
C GLY A 91 -6.02 -0.96 -12.69
N LEU A 92 -6.12 0.29 -12.26
CA LEU A 92 -5.07 1.30 -12.37
C LEU A 92 -4.77 1.88 -10.98
N LEU A 93 -3.49 2.07 -10.69
CA LEU A 93 -3.03 2.72 -9.46
C LEU A 93 -2.38 4.06 -9.77
N PHE A 94 -2.89 5.12 -9.15
CA PHE A 94 -2.20 6.41 -9.13
C PHE A 94 -1.40 6.51 -7.85
N SER A 95 -0.08 6.56 -7.95
CA SER A 95 0.84 6.59 -6.80
C SER A 95 1.76 7.82 -6.85
N GLY A 96 2.47 8.05 -5.76
CA GLY A 96 3.39 9.17 -5.59
C GLY A 96 3.25 9.82 -4.21
N PRO A 97 4.10 10.82 -3.89
CA PRO A 97 4.10 11.50 -2.61
C PRO A 97 2.77 12.21 -2.30
N SER A 98 2.63 12.68 -1.05
CA SER A 98 1.47 13.49 -0.68
C SER A 98 1.39 14.73 -1.60
N GLY A 99 0.19 15.08 -2.05
CA GLY A 99 -0.02 16.19 -2.97
C GLY A 99 0.27 15.90 -4.45
N ALA A 100 0.73 14.71 -4.82
CA ALA A 100 0.99 14.34 -6.22
C ALA A 100 -0.25 14.29 -7.13
N GLY A 101 -1.46 14.39 -6.57
CA GLY A 101 -2.70 14.39 -7.34
C GLY A 101 -3.35 13.02 -7.52
N LYS A 102 -2.97 12.00 -6.72
CA LYS A 102 -3.53 10.64 -6.80
C LYS A 102 -5.07 10.60 -6.78
N SER A 103 -5.67 11.16 -5.75
CA SER A 103 -7.14 11.20 -5.60
C SER A 103 -7.79 12.08 -6.67
N THR A 104 -7.10 13.13 -7.14
CA THR A 104 -7.57 13.96 -8.25
C THR A 104 -7.62 13.15 -9.54
N GLN A 105 -6.59 12.36 -9.84
CA GLN A 105 -6.60 11.49 -11.02
C GLN A 105 -7.70 10.43 -10.94
N ALA A 106 -7.88 9.79 -9.79
CA ALA A 106 -8.96 8.82 -9.60
C ALA A 106 -10.35 9.46 -9.86
N GLU A 107 -10.57 10.68 -9.39
CA GLU A 107 -11.81 11.42 -9.61
C GLU A 107 -12.00 11.84 -11.07
N LEU A 108 -10.94 12.30 -11.76
CA LEU A 108 -10.99 12.60 -13.18
C LEU A 108 -11.35 11.37 -14.02
N TRP A 109 -10.77 10.21 -13.70
CA TRP A 109 -11.10 8.94 -14.37
C TRP A 109 -12.54 8.52 -14.11
N ARG A 110 -13.05 8.73 -12.88
CA ARG A 110 -14.47 8.49 -12.57
C ARG A 110 -15.38 9.38 -13.43
N GLN A 111 -15.02 10.66 -13.53
CA GLN A 111 -15.84 11.66 -14.23
C GLN A 111 -15.82 11.50 -15.75
N TYR A 112 -14.64 11.26 -16.34
CA TYR A 112 -14.45 11.36 -17.80
C TYR A 112 -14.30 9.99 -18.50
N ALA A 113 -13.91 8.94 -17.77
CA ALA A 113 -13.74 7.59 -18.32
C ALA A 113 -14.70 6.56 -17.72
N GLY A 114 -15.60 6.96 -16.81
CA GLY A 114 -16.57 6.05 -16.20
C GLY A 114 -15.93 4.99 -15.29
N ALA A 115 -14.72 5.23 -14.78
CA ALA A 115 -14.05 4.31 -13.88
C ALA A 115 -14.69 4.31 -12.49
N GLN A 116 -14.61 3.19 -11.79
CA GLN A 116 -15.02 3.07 -10.41
C GLN A 116 -13.82 3.33 -9.49
N VAL A 117 -13.95 4.24 -8.52
CA VAL A 117 -12.94 4.44 -7.47
C VAL A 117 -13.16 3.38 -6.40
N ILE A 118 -12.15 2.53 -6.19
CA ILE A 118 -12.21 1.42 -5.25
C ILE A 118 -11.59 1.81 -3.91
N ASN A 119 -10.44 2.50 -3.94
CA ASN A 119 -9.77 2.95 -2.74
C ASN A 119 -9.07 4.28 -2.99
N GLY A 120 -9.16 5.22 -2.03
CA GLY A 120 -8.64 6.57 -2.19
C GLY A 120 -7.24 6.81 -1.60
N ASP A 121 -6.70 5.87 -0.82
CA ASP A 121 -5.46 6.10 -0.07
C ASP A 121 -4.44 4.98 -0.23
N ARG A 122 -4.84 3.71 -0.07
CA ARG A 122 -3.93 2.55 -0.14
C ARG A 122 -4.56 1.42 -0.92
N SER A 123 -3.71 0.64 -1.56
CA SER A 123 -4.12 -0.54 -2.33
C SER A 123 -3.26 -1.72 -1.91
N LEU A 124 -3.83 -2.90 -1.94
CA LEU A 124 -3.11 -4.15 -1.72
C LEU A 124 -2.77 -4.77 -3.08
N VAL A 125 -1.50 -5.02 -3.32
CA VAL A 125 -1.02 -5.56 -4.60
C VAL A 125 -0.37 -6.92 -4.37
N ARG A 126 -0.68 -7.88 -5.22
CA ARG A 126 0.00 -9.18 -5.28
C ARG A 126 0.84 -9.24 -6.58
N PRO A 127 2.17 -9.05 -6.49
CA PRO A 127 3.05 -9.08 -7.67
C PRO A 127 3.02 -10.42 -8.43
N GLY A 128 2.86 -11.55 -7.71
CA GLY A 128 2.96 -12.89 -8.30
C GLY A 128 1.92 -13.22 -9.36
N ASP A 129 0.74 -12.62 -9.29
CA ASP A 129 -0.34 -12.78 -10.29
C ASP A 129 -0.77 -11.46 -10.93
N GLY A 130 -0.12 -10.34 -10.56
CA GLY A 130 -0.44 -9.03 -11.10
C GLY A 130 -1.82 -8.52 -10.71
N THR A 131 -2.35 -8.91 -9.55
CA THR A 131 -3.67 -8.46 -9.08
C THR A 131 -3.55 -7.32 -8.07
N VAL A 132 -4.56 -6.45 -8.07
CA VAL A 132 -4.75 -5.39 -7.08
C VAL A 132 -6.09 -5.57 -6.37
N HIS A 133 -6.10 -5.26 -5.07
CA HIS A 133 -7.27 -5.40 -4.21
C HIS A 133 -7.50 -4.11 -3.43
N GLY A 134 -8.78 -3.79 -3.18
CA GLY A 134 -9.14 -2.78 -2.19
C GLY A 134 -8.79 -3.25 -0.78
N ILE A 135 -8.45 -2.31 0.07
CA ILE A 135 -8.07 -2.56 1.47
C ILE A 135 -8.69 -1.49 2.38
N LEU A 136 -8.79 -1.79 3.67
CA LEU A 136 -9.50 -0.98 4.68
C LEU A 136 -9.02 0.48 4.87
N TYR A 137 -7.92 0.89 4.25
CA TYR A 137 -7.38 2.25 4.37
C TYR A 137 -8.06 3.19 3.38
N SER A 138 -9.05 3.95 3.83
CA SER A 138 -9.83 4.87 2.97
C SER A 138 -9.26 6.28 2.86
N GLY A 139 -8.33 6.65 3.76
CA GLY A 139 -7.80 8.02 3.85
C GLY A 139 -8.91 9.06 4.06
N THR A 140 -8.70 10.27 3.53
CA THR A 140 -9.68 11.36 3.64
C THR A 140 -10.87 11.21 2.69
N SER A 141 -10.79 10.34 1.69
CA SER A 141 -11.90 10.10 0.75
C SER A 141 -13.05 9.31 1.36
N GLY A 142 -12.79 8.54 2.42
CA GLY A 142 -13.75 7.60 2.99
C GLY A 142 -14.06 6.39 2.09
N ILE A 143 -13.46 6.31 0.90
CA ILE A 143 -13.75 5.24 -0.07
C ILE A 143 -12.81 4.06 0.16
N CYS A 144 -13.38 2.90 0.51
CA CYS A 144 -12.72 1.61 0.47
C CYS A 144 -13.74 0.52 0.15
N GLN A 145 -13.49 -0.24 -0.91
CA GLN A 145 -14.37 -1.30 -1.40
C GLN A 145 -13.58 -2.59 -1.54
N ASN A 146 -14.18 -3.73 -1.22
CA ASN A 146 -13.56 -5.05 -1.39
C ASN A 146 -13.74 -5.52 -2.84
N VAL A 147 -12.93 -4.94 -3.74
CA VAL A 147 -12.93 -5.25 -5.18
C VAL A 147 -11.51 -5.58 -5.61
N SER A 148 -11.38 -6.64 -6.42
CA SER A 148 -10.12 -7.09 -6.99
C SER A 148 -10.16 -6.99 -8.51
N ALA A 149 -9.03 -6.65 -9.14
CA ALA A 149 -8.90 -6.61 -10.59
C ALA A 149 -7.45 -6.95 -11.04
N PRO A 150 -7.26 -7.40 -12.27
CA PRO A 150 -5.94 -7.45 -12.90
C PRO A 150 -5.35 -6.04 -12.95
N LEU A 151 -4.12 -5.87 -12.48
CA LEU A 151 -3.44 -4.58 -12.45
C LEU A 151 -2.80 -4.28 -13.81
N ARG A 152 -3.38 -3.34 -14.54
CA ARG A 152 -2.91 -2.95 -15.88
C ARG A 152 -1.64 -2.09 -15.82
N ALA A 153 -1.59 -1.13 -14.88
CA ALA A 153 -0.45 -0.23 -14.74
C ALA A 153 -0.45 0.49 -13.38
N ILE A 154 0.74 0.96 -12.99
CA ILE A 154 0.95 1.92 -11.91
C ILE A 154 1.40 3.24 -12.53
N VAL A 155 0.77 4.34 -12.14
CA VAL A 155 0.99 5.67 -12.69
C VAL A 155 1.50 6.61 -11.61
N LEU A 156 2.71 7.12 -11.76
CA LEU A 156 3.29 8.13 -10.88
C LEU A 156 2.93 9.51 -11.38
N SER A 157 1.98 10.15 -10.71
CA SER A 157 1.47 11.46 -11.10
C SER A 157 2.35 12.59 -10.60
N VAL A 158 2.59 13.60 -11.45
CA VAL A 158 3.26 14.86 -11.10
C VAL A 158 2.48 16.00 -11.73
N GLN A 159 2.22 17.05 -10.97
CA GLN A 159 1.56 18.26 -11.50
C GLN A 159 2.48 18.98 -12.49
N GLY A 160 1.93 19.40 -13.62
CA GLY A 160 2.68 20.11 -14.67
C GLY A 160 1.80 20.88 -15.62
N ALA A 161 2.42 21.61 -16.53
CA ALA A 161 1.74 22.48 -17.51
C ALA A 161 1.18 21.71 -18.73
N GLU A 162 1.57 20.45 -18.90
CA GLU A 162 1.16 19.60 -20.03
C GLU A 162 0.70 18.22 -19.56
N ASN A 163 -0.06 17.53 -20.40
CA ASN A 163 -0.47 16.15 -20.15
C ASN A 163 0.42 15.22 -20.97
N ARG A 164 1.40 14.58 -20.32
CA ARG A 164 2.36 13.69 -20.96
C ARG A 164 2.59 12.42 -20.16
N VAL A 165 2.44 11.27 -20.81
CA VAL A 165 2.76 9.95 -20.29
C VAL A 165 4.09 9.48 -20.85
N TYR A 166 4.90 8.84 -20.01
CA TYR A 166 6.20 8.29 -20.39
C TYR A 166 6.54 7.04 -19.57
N PRO A 167 7.28 6.09 -20.15
CA PRO A 167 7.74 4.93 -19.39
C PRO A 167 8.81 5.36 -18.38
N LEU A 168 8.81 4.71 -17.22
CA LEU A 168 9.88 4.88 -16.24
C LEU A 168 10.90 3.76 -16.38
N ARG A 169 12.18 4.11 -16.22
CA ARG A 169 13.23 3.09 -16.14
C ARG A 169 13.05 2.26 -14.87
N PRO A 170 13.39 0.97 -14.86
CA PRO A 170 13.17 0.08 -13.72
C PRO A 170 13.73 0.63 -12.39
N LYS A 171 14.92 1.24 -12.41
CA LYS A 171 15.52 1.85 -11.22
C LYS A 171 14.68 3.03 -10.67
N GLU A 172 14.17 3.88 -11.56
CA GLU A 172 13.35 5.03 -11.20
C GLU A 172 12.00 4.57 -10.61
N ALA A 173 11.35 3.62 -11.28
CA ALA A 173 10.11 3.00 -10.81
C ALA A 173 10.30 2.36 -9.43
N PHE A 174 11.38 1.58 -9.25
CA PHE A 174 11.71 0.93 -7.99
C PHE A 174 11.85 1.93 -6.84
N MET A 175 12.71 2.93 -7.01
CA MET A 175 12.94 3.95 -5.98
C MET A 175 11.68 4.73 -5.61
N ALA A 176 10.86 5.05 -6.62
CA ALA A 176 9.60 5.75 -6.38
C ALA A 176 8.58 4.87 -5.63
N LEU A 177 8.45 3.59 -6.00
CA LEU A 177 7.47 2.69 -5.39
C LEU A 177 7.84 2.26 -3.98
N VAL A 178 9.12 1.95 -3.69
CA VAL A 178 9.55 1.56 -2.34
C VAL A 178 9.20 2.63 -1.30
N ASN A 179 9.35 3.91 -1.66
CA ASN A 179 8.98 5.02 -0.79
C ASN A 179 7.46 5.16 -0.55
N GLN A 180 6.64 4.45 -1.32
CA GLN A 180 5.19 4.45 -1.16
C GLN A 180 4.66 3.14 -0.54
N CYS A 181 5.53 2.17 -0.28
CA CYS A 181 5.15 0.90 0.34
C CYS A 181 5.03 1.03 1.86
N ALA A 182 4.08 0.30 2.44
CA ALA A 182 3.95 0.19 3.89
C ALA A 182 4.75 -1.02 4.41
N TYR A 183 5.75 -0.76 5.24
CA TYR A 183 6.59 -1.77 5.89
C TYR A 183 7.31 -1.16 7.10
N TYR A 184 8.13 -1.93 7.79
CA TYR A 184 8.97 -1.45 8.90
C TYR A 184 10.41 -1.22 8.39
N PRO A 185 10.78 0.00 7.96
CA PRO A 185 12.09 0.28 7.32
C PRO A 185 13.28 0.09 8.27
N TRP A 186 13.06 0.21 9.57
CA TRP A 186 14.03 -0.02 10.64
C TRP A 186 14.26 -1.50 10.96
N ALA A 187 13.44 -2.41 10.42
CA ALA A 187 13.59 -3.86 10.59
C ALA A 187 14.12 -4.49 9.30
N ALA A 188 15.36 -4.98 9.33
CA ALA A 188 16.10 -5.44 8.16
C ALA A 188 15.37 -6.53 7.35
N ASP A 189 14.70 -7.48 8.01
CA ASP A 189 13.95 -8.55 7.35
C ASP A 189 12.63 -8.04 6.73
N SER A 190 11.96 -7.06 7.32
CA SER A 190 10.79 -6.38 6.74
C SER A 190 11.21 -5.58 5.50
N ALA A 191 12.31 -4.83 5.59
CA ALA A 191 12.85 -4.08 4.48
C ALA A 191 13.28 -4.99 3.32
N ALA A 192 13.97 -6.10 3.60
CA ALA A 192 14.41 -7.06 2.59
C ALA A 192 13.21 -7.70 1.85
N ARG A 193 12.18 -8.14 2.59
CA ARG A 193 10.95 -8.69 1.97
C ARG A 193 10.24 -7.66 1.11
N MET A 194 10.06 -6.44 1.60
CA MET A 194 9.42 -5.37 0.84
C MET A 194 10.20 -5.02 -0.43
N THR A 195 11.53 -4.96 -0.35
CA THR A 195 12.40 -4.75 -1.50
C THR A 195 12.21 -5.84 -2.56
N GLY A 196 12.15 -7.11 -2.14
CA GLY A 196 11.88 -8.24 -3.04
C GLY A 196 10.51 -8.15 -3.72
N LEU A 197 9.45 -7.84 -2.96
CA LEU A 197 8.09 -7.67 -3.50
C LEU A 197 7.99 -6.48 -4.45
N ALA A 198 8.64 -5.34 -4.14
CA ALA A 198 8.67 -4.18 -5.02
C ALA A 198 9.42 -4.47 -6.32
N ALA A 199 10.54 -5.22 -6.27
CA ALA A 199 11.26 -5.65 -7.45
C ALA A 199 10.40 -6.61 -8.32
N ALA A 200 9.70 -7.55 -7.71
CA ALA A 200 8.77 -8.44 -8.42
C ALA A 200 7.63 -7.64 -9.08
N LEU A 201 7.10 -6.63 -8.40
CA LEU A 201 6.02 -5.78 -8.92
C LEU A 201 6.42 -5.03 -10.18
N ILE A 202 7.57 -4.37 -10.20
CA ILE A 202 8.03 -3.65 -11.40
C ILE A 202 8.42 -4.58 -12.56
N GLY A 203 8.72 -5.84 -12.27
CA GLY A 203 8.93 -6.88 -13.28
C GLY A 203 7.65 -7.42 -13.89
N ALA A 204 6.54 -7.35 -13.16
CA ALA A 204 5.25 -7.91 -13.57
C ALA A 204 4.28 -6.85 -14.14
N VAL A 205 4.37 -5.60 -13.68
CA VAL A 205 3.42 -4.54 -14.01
C VAL A 205 4.15 -3.29 -14.50
N PRO A 206 3.75 -2.73 -15.66
CA PRO A 206 4.36 -1.51 -16.17
C PRO A 206 4.12 -0.31 -15.24
N VAL A 207 5.16 0.53 -15.08
CA VAL A 207 5.11 1.76 -14.29
C VAL A 207 5.38 2.95 -15.20
N TYR A 208 4.44 3.89 -15.22
CA TYR A 208 4.50 5.08 -16.05
C TYR A 208 4.59 6.34 -15.20
N GLY A 209 5.26 7.37 -15.73
CA GLY A 209 5.15 8.74 -15.24
C GLY A 209 4.02 9.46 -15.99
N LEU A 210 3.26 10.28 -15.27
CA LEU A 210 2.25 11.17 -15.83
C LEU A 210 2.49 12.58 -15.31
N THR A 211 3.06 13.44 -16.14
CA THR A 211 2.98 14.89 -15.92
C THR A 211 1.62 15.35 -16.40
N CYS A 212 0.87 16.07 -15.56
CA CYS A 212 -0.51 16.38 -15.91
C CYS A 212 -1.07 17.64 -15.26
N ARG A 213 -2.04 18.20 -15.94
CA ARG A 213 -2.99 19.18 -15.42
C ARG A 213 -4.17 18.45 -14.75
N LYS A 214 -5.02 19.21 -14.08
CA LYS A 214 -6.27 18.70 -13.47
C LYS A 214 -7.44 18.84 -14.46
N ASP A 215 -7.35 18.17 -15.60
CA ASP A 215 -8.35 18.26 -16.67
C ASP A 215 -8.58 16.89 -17.36
N GLU A 216 -9.61 16.83 -18.19
CA GLU A 216 -9.95 15.66 -19.01
C GLU A 216 -8.80 15.21 -19.91
N GLY A 217 -7.95 16.15 -20.36
CA GLY A 217 -6.80 15.86 -21.20
C GLY A 217 -5.80 14.91 -20.53
N ALA A 218 -5.69 14.91 -19.20
CA ALA A 218 -4.86 13.96 -18.47
C ALA A 218 -5.39 12.52 -18.60
N VAL A 219 -6.70 12.34 -18.53
CA VAL A 219 -7.37 11.04 -18.69
C VAL A 219 -7.16 10.54 -20.12
N ARG A 220 -7.46 11.37 -21.13
CA ARG A 220 -7.30 11.02 -22.56
C ARG A 220 -5.84 10.66 -22.89
N ALA A 221 -4.87 11.43 -22.42
CA ALA A 221 -3.46 11.15 -22.67
C ALA A 221 -3.04 9.78 -22.12
N LEU A 222 -3.50 9.42 -20.93
CA LEU A 222 -3.19 8.11 -20.33
C LEU A 222 -3.95 6.97 -21.03
N GLU A 223 -5.24 7.12 -21.34
CA GLU A 223 -6.00 6.13 -22.09
C GLU A 223 -5.37 5.82 -23.44
N ASP A 224 -5.03 6.85 -24.21
CA ASP A 224 -4.42 6.70 -25.54
C ASP A 224 -3.05 6.04 -25.45
N TYR A 225 -2.29 6.34 -24.42
CA TYR A 225 -1.01 5.69 -24.19
C TYR A 225 -1.20 4.20 -23.86
N LEU A 226 -2.09 3.87 -22.92
CA LEU A 226 -2.35 2.50 -22.50
C LEU A 226 -2.95 1.60 -23.62
N ARG A 227 -3.64 2.19 -24.60
CA ARG A 227 -4.14 1.44 -25.78
C ARG A 227 -3.02 1.05 -26.75
N ARG A 228 -1.90 1.76 -26.76
CA ARG A 228 -0.76 1.52 -27.67
C ARG A 228 0.34 0.66 -27.03
N ALA A 229 0.39 0.60 -25.69
CA ALA A 229 1.36 -0.15 -24.90
C ALA A 229 0.86 -1.59 -24.63
#